data_617f59134b64a6ebc7921bf359054819
#
_entry.id   617f59134b64a6ebc7921bf359054819
#
_cell.length_a   1.000
_cell.length_b   1.000
_cell.length_c   1.000
_cell.angle_alpha   90.00
_cell.angle_beta   90.00
_cell.angle_gamma   90.00
#
_symmetry.space_group_name_H-M   'P 1'
#
loop_
_entity.id
_entity.type
_entity.pdbx_description
1 polymer ?
#
loop_
_entity_poly.entity_id
_entity_poly.type
_entity_poly.pdbx_seq_one_letter_code
_entity_poly.pdbx_strand_id
1 'polypeptide(L)'
;MEKANIILAAIIMLVLNSCSAPTTFTAEGRIDGDGTQNMRAVYYADGDVKMLIVPVNDGKFGFEANLNTPTLVEFFSANKSLLGRAYVEPGDKIKCSLYQNAPYKTQVNGNEVSERWSKFLNDNIEITASGNSDKINTLIADYINKNKADVLSTLLLITEYHTPENNEEASKLLLAIAPEARPQDLIESYEALLDHSYNIKASEKLSMISHYSSTDSLKTFIPHESSYTIIAFSNKDTRNGGELADSLRMLRKYYHGKRLQVIDMSLDEDTAIWKKSVKNDSATWRQGWVVGAVSAHSIERLGISRMPFYIVADSTGKQIYRGGEIEKAASMVNERLKAHKKQL
;
A
#
# COMPACT_ATOMS: atom_id res chain seq x y z
N MET A 1 -46.22 -35.26 40.06
CA MET A 1 -45.91 -35.20 38.64
C MET A 1 -45.81 -33.75 38.09
N GLU A 2 -46.66 -32.83 38.54
CA GLU A 2 -46.63 -31.43 38.09
C GLU A 2 -45.34 -30.67 38.43
N LYS A 3 -44.75 -30.86 39.60
CA LYS A 3 -43.49 -30.19 39.98
C LYS A 3 -42.28 -30.63 39.19
N ALA A 4 -42.24 -31.87 38.70
CA ALA A 4 -41.16 -32.39 37.85
C ALA A 4 -41.23 -31.81 36.45
N ASN A 5 -42.42 -31.55 35.91
CA ASN A 5 -42.63 -30.96 34.61
C ASN A 5 -42.25 -29.46 34.55
N ILE A 6 -42.46 -28.74 35.67
CA ILE A 6 -42.07 -27.32 35.77
C ILE A 6 -40.55 -27.16 35.81
N ILE A 7 -39.86 -28.05 36.54
CA ILE A 7 -38.39 -28.04 36.62
C ILE A 7 -37.77 -28.42 35.27
N LEU A 8 -38.35 -29.36 34.53
CA LEU A 8 -37.89 -29.76 33.20
C LEU A 8 -38.10 -28.62 32.17
N ALA A 9 -39.24 -27.91 32.23
CA ALA A 9 -39.49 -26.74 31.38
C ALA A 9 -38.54 -25.56 31.67
N ALA A 10 -38.19 -25.32 32.94
CA ALA A 10 -37.25 -24.29 33.35
C ALA A 10 -35.80 -24.62 32.90
N ILE A 11 -35.39 -25.88 32.92
CA ILE A 11 -34.08 -26.33 32.43
C ILE A 11 -34.03 -26.22 30.91
N ILE A 12 -35.08 -26.54 30.17
CA ILE A 12 -35.14 -26.40 28.71
C ILE A 12 -35.08 -24.91 28.30
N MET A 13 -35.71 -24.00 29.07
CA MET A 13 -35.59 -22.55 28.80
C MET A 13 -34.20 -21.98 29.10
N LEU A 14 -33.45 -22.56 30.04
CA LEU A 14 -32.06 -22.13 30.33
C LEU A 14 -31.07 -22.60 29.30
N VAL A 15 -31.34 -23.66 28.54
CA VAL A 15 -30.47 -24.20 27.52
C VAL A 15 -30.62 -23.44 26.16
N LEU A 16 -31.76 -22.72 25.98
CA LEU A 16 -32.02 -21.99 24.75
C LEU A 16 -31.44 -20.56 24.72
N ASN A 17 -30.81 -20.09 25.81
CA ASN A 17 -30.11 -18.80 25.85
C ASN A 17 -28.58 -18.89 25.74
N SER A 18 -28.04 -19.94 25.16
CA SER A 18 -26.68 -19.91 24.68
C SER A 18 -26.65 -19.05 23.40
N CYS A 19 -26.74 -17.74 23.55
CA CYS A 19 -26.33 -16.80 22.51
C CYS A 19 -24.83 -17.02 22.30
N SER A 20 -24.46 -17.89 21.40
CA SER A 20 -23.09 -17.89 20.88
C SER A 20 -22.83 -16.50 20.29
N ALA A 21 -21.72 -15.90 20.64
CA ALA A 21 -21.31 -14.64 20.03
C ALA A 21 -21.33 -14.81 18.48
N PRO A 22 -21.77 -13.80 17.76
CA PRO A 22 -21.78 -13.87 16.30
C PRO A 22 -20.36 -14.10 15.80
N THR A 23 -20.21 -14.99 14.82
CA THR A 23 -18.93 -15.37 14.22
C THR A 23 -18.89 -15.05 12.73
N THR A 24 -19.80 -14.21 12.26
CA THR A 24 -19.88 -13.76 10.87
C THR A 24 -20.17 -12.28 10.80
N PHE A 25 -19.84 -11.66 9.69
CA PHE A 25 -20.36 -10.35 9.28
C PHE A 25 -21.01 -10.47 7.90
N THR A 26 -21.89 -9.54 7.58
CA THR A 26 -22.49 -9.44 6.25
C THR A 26 -22.18 -8.09 5.63
N ALA A 27 -21.93 -8.09 4.33
CA ALA A 27 -21.74 -6.87 3.55
C ALA A 27 -22.65 -6.92 2.32
N GLU A 28 -23.42 -5.88 2.11
CA GLU A 28 -24.22 -5.68 0.91
C GLU A 28 -24.00 -4.27 0.36
N GLY A 29 -24.24 -4.06 -0.91
CA GLY A 29 -24.09 -2.72 -1.46
C GLY A 29 -24.14 -2.65 -2.97
N ARG A 30 -23.63 -1.51 -3.45
CA ARG A 30 -23.56 -1.23 -4.88
C ARG A 30 -22.18 -0.68 -5.24
N ILE A 31 -21.77 -0.96 -6.47
CA ILE A 31 -20.57 -0.38 -7.08
C ILE A 31 -21.07 0.61 -8.15
N ASP A 32 -20.65 1.87 -8.03
CA ASP A 32 -20.90 2.88 -9.03
C ASP A 32 -19.75 2.90 -10.05
N GLY A 33 -20.07 2.67 -11.32
CA GLY A 33 -19.12 2.51 -12.44
C GLY A 33 -19.45 1.31 -13.32
N ASP A 34 -18.96 1.30 -14.56
CA ASP A 34 -19.35 0.34 -15.57
C ASP A 34 -18.82 -1.09 -15.36
N GLY A 35 -19.74 -2.05 -15.37
CA GLY A 35 -19.49 -3.39 -15.88
C GLY A 35 -18.69 -4.36 -15.01
N THR A 36 -18.48 -4.10 -13.73
CA THR A 36 -17.85 -5.08 -12.82
C THR A 36 -18.78 -6.27 -12.62
N GLN A 37 -18.41 -7.45 -13.15
CA GLN A 37 -19.18 -8.68 -12.96
C GLN A 37 -18.82 -9.41 -11.68
N ASN A 38 -17.58 -9.23 -11.18
CA ASN A 38 -17.09 -9.79 -9.93
C ASN A 38 -16.22 -8.78 -9.21
N MET A 39 -16.29 -8.81 -7.90
CA MET A 39 -15.35 -8.09 -7.00
C MET A 39 -14.64 -9.07 -6.10
N ARG A 40 -13.58 -8.61 -5.44
CA ARG A 40 -12.89 -9.36 -4.40
C ARG A 40 -13.05 -8.62 -3.09
N ALA A 41 -13.42 -9.35 -2.04
CA ALA A 41 -13.33 -8.87 -0.66
C ALA A 41 -12.15 -9.57 -0.01
N VAL A 42 -11.18 -8.79 0.48
CA VAL A 42 -9.97 -9.29 1.14
C VAL A 42 -10.00 -8.83 2.59
N TYR A 43 -9.79 -9.73 3.52
CA TYR A 43 -9.79 -9.45 4.96
C TYR A 43 -8.92 -10.46 5.71
N TYR A 44 -8.53 -10.11 6.94
CA TYR A 44 -7.74 -10.98 7.79
C TYR A 44 -8.65 -11.69 8.80
N ALA A 45 -8.56 -13.01 8.91
CA ALA A 45 -9.28 -13.79 9.88
C ALA A 45 -8.54 -15.11 10.18
N ASP A 46 -8.59 -15.56 11.43
CA ASP A 46 -7.99 -16.83 11.88
C ASP A 46 -6.49 -16.95 11.59
N GLY A 47 -5.76 -15.83 11.69
CA GLY A 47 -4.32 -15.81 11.47
C GLY A 47 -3.92 -15.84 10.00
N ASP A 48 -4.85 -15.60 9.04
CA ASP A 48 -4.59 -15.71 7.61
C ASP A 48 -5.39 -14.68 6.81
N VAL A 49 -4.88 -14.32 5.64
CA VAL A 49 -5.58 -13.48 4.66
C VAL A 49 -6.63 -14.31 3.94
N LYS A 50 -7.88 -13.89 4.04
CA LYS A 50 -9.02 -14.49 3.34
C LYS A 50 -9.38 -13.63 2.13
N MET A 51 -9.74 -14.27 1.04
CA MET A 51 -10.22 -13.62 -0.17
C MET A 51 -11.49 -14.29 -0.67
N LEU A 52 -12.55 -13.50 -0.84
CA LEU A 52 -13.81 -13.92 -1.43
C LEU A 52 -13.95 -13.31 -2.81
N ILE A 53 -14.38 -14.12 -3.78
CA ILE A 53 -14.83 -13.65 -5.09
C ILE A 53 -16.34 -13.49 -5.00
N VAL A 54 -16.80 -12.24 -5.10
CA VAL A 54 -18.21 -11.88 -4.91
C VAL A 54 -18.81 -11.50 -6.27
N PRO A 55 -19.85 -12.20 -6.71
CA PRO A 55 -20.57 -11.82 -7.93
C PRO A 55 -21.25 -10.45 -7.78
N VAL A 56 -21.20 -9.68 -8.84
CA VAL A 56 -21.86 -8.36 -8.94
C VAL A 56 -22.92 -8.43 -10.05
N ASN A 57 -24.17 -8.19 -9.70
CA ASN A 57 -25.30 -8.21 -10.61
C ASN A 57 -25.96 -6.82 -10.63
N ASP A 58 -26.02 -6.19 -11.78
CA ASP A 58 -26.54 -4.83 -11.95
C ASP A 58 -25.93 -3.83 -10.95
N GLY A 59 -24.61 -3.93 -10.77
CA GLY A 59 -23.86 -3.11 -9.83
C GLY A 59 -24.09 -3.44 -8.35
N LYS A 60 -24.90 -4.45 -8.01
CA LYS A 60 -25.19 -4.86 -6.63
C LYS A 60 -24.40 -6.10 -6.23
N PHE A 61 -23.98 -6.13 -4.99
CA PHE A 61 -23.30 -7.28 -4.40
C PHE A 61 -23.82 -7.58 -2.99
N GLY A 62 -23.56 -8.79 -2.51
CA GLY A 62 -23.84 -9.19 -1.15
C GLY A 62 -23.10 -10.47 -0.82
N PHE A 63 -22.55 -10.55 0.40
CA PHE A 63 -21.90 -11.74 0.92
C PHE A 63 -21.94 -11.79 2.45
N GLU A 64 -21.71 -12.99 2.98
CA GLU A 64 -21.46 -13.25 4.39
C GLU A 64 -20.10 -13.90 4.52
N ALA A 65 -19.39 -13.57 5.60
CA ALA A 65 -18.06 -14.11 5.85
C ALA A 65 -17.84 -14.39 7.34
N ASN A 66 -17.06 -15.43 7.65
CA ASN A 66 -16.68 -15.76 9.00
C ASN A 66 -15.69 -14.74 9.56
N LEU A 67 -15.89 -14.35 10.82
CA LEU A 67 -15.07 -13.36 11.50
C LEU A 67 -15.16 -13.59 13.02
N ASN A 68 -14.00 -13.79 13.66
CA ASN A 68 -13.91 -13.99 15.11
C ASN A 68 -13.36 -12.76 15.84
N THR A 69 -12.61 -11.89 15.15
CA THR A 69 -12.02 -10.65 15.67
C THR A 69 -12.28 -9.50 14.70
N PRO A 70 -12.37 -8.26 15.20
CA PRO A 70 -12.51 -7.09 14.32
C PRO A 70 -11.43 -7.03 13.25
N THR A 71 -11.79 -6.63 12.00
CA THR A 71 -10.84 -6.61 10.90
C THR A 71 -11.11 -5.49 9.91
N LEU A 72 -10.10 -5.22 9.08
CA LEU A 72 -10.19 -4.41 7.88
C LEU A 72 -10.65 -5.27 6.71
N VAL A 73 -11.66 -4.82 5.98
CA VAL A 73 -12.07 -5.41 4.70
C VAL A 73 -11.74 -4.44 3.58
N GLU A 74 -10.99 -4.91 2.60
CA GLU A 74 -10.68 -4.17 1.37
C GLU A 74 -11.46 -4.75 0.20
N PHE A 75 -12.12 -3.87 -0.55
CA PHE A 75 -12.91 -4.24 -1.73
C PHE A 75 -12.13 -3.88 -2.99
N PHE A 76 -11.91 -4.87 -3.86
CA PHE A 76 -11.21 -4.67 -5.13
C PHE A 76 -12.09 -5.05 -6.31
N SER A 77 -11.96 -4.32 -7.41
CA SER A 77 -12.53 -4.70 -8.69
C SER A 77 -11.87 -5.96 -9.27
N ALA A 78 -12.43 -6.52 -10.32
CA ALA A 78 -11.81 -7.61 -11.07
C ALA A 78 -10.40 -7.26 -11.56
N ASN A 79 -10.15 -5.98 -11.88
CA ASN A 79 -8.87 -5.44 -12.33
C ASN A 79 -7.92 -5.08 -11.18
N LYS A 80 -8.21 -5.54 -9.96
CA LYS A 80 -7.42 -5.29 -8.75
C LYS A 80 -7.34 -3.81 -8.31
N SER A 81 -8.18 -2.93 -8.87
CA SER A 81 -8.29 -1.55 -8.38
C SER A 81 -9.08 -1.52 -7.08
N LEU A 82 -8.59 -0.79 -6.08
CA LEU A 82 -9.31 -0.57 -4.83
C LEU A 82 -10.62 0.17 -5.08
N LEU A 83 -11.72 -0.38 -4.58
CA LEU A 83 -13.06 0.21 -4.65
C LEU A 83 -13.41 0.95 -3.36
N GLY A 84 -12.89 0.48 -2.23
CA GLY A 84 -13.12 1.03 -0.91
C GLY A 84 -12.69 0.11 0.20
N ARG A 85 -12.87 0.56 1.44
CA ARG A 85 -12.50 -0.14 2.66
C ARG A 85 -13.61 -0.04 3.69
N ALA A 86 -13.68 -1.01 4.58
CA ALA A 86 -14.53 -1.00 5.76
C ALA A 86 -13.82 -1.66 6.94
N TYR A 87 -14.06 -1.17 8.13
CA TYR A 87 -13.78 -1.87 9.36
C TYR A 87 -15.05 -2.62 9.80
N VAL A 88 -14.91 -3.85 10.20
CA VAL A 88 -16.03 -4.69 10.62
C VAL A 88 -15.72 -5.48 11.88
N GLU A 89 -16.74 -5.74 12.64
CA GLU A 89 -16.73 -6.58 13.85
C GLU A 89 -17.65 -7.79 13.67
N PRO A 90 -17.43 -8.87 14.43
CA PRO A 90 -18.34 -10.01 14.41
C PRO A 90 -19.78 -9.58 14.72
N GLY A 91 -20.72 -9.94 13.85
CA GLY A 91 -22.13 -9.56 13.94
C GLY A 91 -22.56 -8.36 13.11
N ASP A 92 -21.61 -7.64 12.53
CA ASP A 92 -21.91 -6.47 11.72
C ASP A 92 -22.69 -6.80 10.43
N LYS A 93 -23.56 -5.87 10.05
CA LYS A 93 -24.33 -5.88 8.81
C LYS A 93 -24.11 -4.55 8.10
N ILE A 94 -23.04 -4.49 7.30
CA ILE A 94 -22.65 -3.25 6.64
C ILE A 94 -23.33 -3.09 5.29
N LYS A 95 -23.64 -1.82 4.95
CA LYS A 95 -24.11 -1.39 3.63
C LYS A 95 -23.10 -0.44 3.00
N CYS A 96 -22.63 -0.80 1.80
CA CYS A 96 -21.56 -0.10 1.13
C CYS A 96 -22.02 0.56 -0.18
N SER A 97 -21.61 1.80 -0.40
CA SER A 97 -21.57 2.41 -1.72
C SER A 97 -20.11 2.56 -2.13
N LEU A 98 -19.70 1.78 -3.11
CA LEU A 98 -18.32 1.72 -3.59
C LEU A 98 -18.21 2.44 -4.93
N TYR A 99 -17.07 3.06 -5.22
CA TYR A 99 -16.85 3.85 -6.43
C TYR A 99 -15.62 3.38 -7.17
N GLN A 100 -15.78 3.01 -8.43
CA GLN A 100 -14.68 2.69 -9.31
C GLN A 100 -13.80 3.93 -9.52
N ASN A 101 -12.48 3.79 -9.34
CA ASN A 101 -11.50 4.88 -9.46
C ASN A 101 -11.64 6.05 -8.45
N ALA A 102 -12.48 5.89 -7.42
CA ALA A 102 -12.66 6.91 -6.39
C ALA A 102 -12.90 6.29 -5.00
N PRO A 103 -11.97 5.47 -4.47
CA PRO A 103 -12.17 4.74 -3.21
C PRO A 103 -12.40 5.68 -2.02
N TYR A 104 -11.89 6.89 -2.06
CA TYR A 104 -12.11 7.94 -1.06
C TYR A 104 -13.56 8.45 -0.97
N LYS A 105 -14.41 8.12 -1.95
CA LYS A 105 -15.86 8.43 -1.92
C LYS A 105 -16.69 7.32 -1.29
N THR A 106 -16.08 6.19 -0.95
CA THR A 106 -16.78 5.07 -0.32
C THR A 106 -17.61 5.52 0.86
N GLN A 107 -18.82 5.01 0.94
CA GLN A 107 -19.72 5.20 2.07
C GLN A 107 -20.05 3.83 2.67
N VAL A 108 -19.89 3.68 3.97
CA VAL A 108 -20.22 2.48 4.71
C VAL A 108 -21.14 2.86 5.85
N ASN A 109 -22.23 2.10 6.01
CA ASN A 109 -23.17 2.25 7.11
C ASN A 109 -23.32 0.89 7.83
N GLY A 110 -23.70 0.90 9.10
CA GLY A 110 -23.92 -0.30 9.93
C GLY A 110 -22.73 -0.71 10.78
N ASN A 111 -21.65 0.08 10.77
CA ASN A 111 -20.56 0.03 11.74
C ASN A 111 -20.06 1.47 12.00
N GLU A 112 -20.04 1.87 13.26
CA GLU A 112 -19.74 3.26 13.66
C GLU A 112 -18.36 3.73 13.22
N VAL A 113 -17.33 2.88 13.31
CA VAL A 113 -15.95 3.24 12.90
C VAL A 113 -15.90 3.43 11.40
N SER A 114 -16.50 2.56 10.61
CA SER A 114 -16.57 2.66 9.16
C SER A 114 -17.35 3.88 8.68
N GLU A 115 -18.44 4.25 9.37
CA GLU A 115 -19.21 5.46 9.08
C GLU A 115 -18.37 6.72 9.31
N ARG A 116 -17.66 6.79 10.44
CA ARG A 116 -16.74 7.90 10.74
C ARG A 116 -15.56 7.96 9.77
N TRP A 117 -15.03 6.80 9.36
CA TRP A 117 -13.97 6.74 8.36
C TRP A 117 -14.42 7.27 7.01
N SER A 118 -15.57 6.79 6.51
CA SER A 118 -16.17 7.28 5.27
C SER A 118 -16.40 8.79 5.32
N LYS A 119 -16.93 9.29 6.44
CA LYS A 119 -17.15 10.71 6.65
C LYS A 119 -15.84 11.49 6.65
N PHE A 120 -14.79 11.01 7.34
CA PHE A 120 -13.48 11.65 7.37
C PHE A 120 -12.90 11.82 5.96
N LEU A 121 -12.91 10.75 5.15
CA LEU A 121 -12.40 10.80 3.78
C LEU A 121 -13.20 11.77 2.90
N ASN A 122 -14.52 11.77 3.01
CA ASN A 122 -15.39 12.66 2.25
C ASN A 122 -15.26 14.12 2.67
N ASP A 123 -15.21 14.41 3.97
CA ASP A 123 -15.04 15.77 4.48
C ASP A 123 -13.68 16.39 4.08
N ASN A 124 -12.67 15.54 3.80
CA ASN A 124 -11.32 15.95 3.43
C ASN A 124 -10.97 15.58 1.97
N ILE A 125 -11.96 15.44 1.10
CA ILE A 125 -11.81 14.91 -0.25
C ILE A 125 -10.78 15.68 -1.10
N GLU A 126 -10.66 16.97 -0.94
CA GLU A 126 -9.69 17.81 -1.65
C GLU A 126 -8.23 17.42 -1.32
N ILE A 127 -7.99 16.96 -0.10
CA ILE A 127 -6.67 16.51 0.36
C ILE A 127 -6.47 15.03 0.01
N THR A 128 -7.42 14.17 0.38
CA THR A 128 -7.29 12.71 0.20
C THR A 128 -7.25 12.29 -1.27
N ALA A 129 -7.95 13.02 -2.15
CA ALA A 129 -7.93 12.80 -3.59
C ALA A 129 -6.76 13.51 -4.31
N SER A 130 -5.99 14.36 -3.63
CA SER A 130 -4.94 15.17 -4.27
C SER A 130 -3.70 14.37 -4.68
N GLY A 131 -3.50 13.17 -4.09
CA GLY A 131 -2.26 12.41 -4.23
C GLY A 131 -1.02 13.07 -3.60
N ASN A 132 -1.20 14.19 -2.88
CA ASN A 132 -0.11 14.90 -2.22
C ASN A 132 0.19 14.26 -0.86
N SER A 133 1.24 13.45 -0.79
CA SER A 133 1.63 12.70 0.40
C SER A 133 1.83 13.57 1.63
N ASP A 134 2.45 14.75 1.49
CA ASP A 134 2.75 15.62 2.64
C ASP A 134 1.46 16.18 3.26
N LYS A 135 0.51 16.60 2.41
CA LYS A 135 -0.79 17.09 2.89
C LYS A 135 -1.61 15.98 3.54
N ILE A 136 -1.63 14.80 2.92
CA ILE A 136 -2.33 13.64 3.45
C ILE A 136 -1.72 13.23 4.80
N ASN A 137 -0.40 13.10 4.88
CA ASN A 137 0.30 12.74 6.10
C ASN A 137 0.08 13.76 7.22
N THR A 138 0.09 15.06 6.92
CA THR A 138 -0.20 16.11 7.89
C THR A 138 -1.64 15.97 8.41
N LEU A 139 -2.62 15.80 7.54
CA LEU A 139 -4.03 15.63 7.91
C LEU A 139 -4.21 14.43 8.86
N ILE A 140 -3.57 13.29 8.53
CA ILE A 140 -3.67 12.06 9.32
C ILE A 140 -2.95 12.20 10.66
N ALA A 141 -1.74 12.78 10.68
CA ALA A 141 -1.00 13.04 11.91
C ALA A 141 -1.80 13.95 12.87
N ASP A 142 -2.44 14.98 12.34
CA ASP A 142 -3.30 15.87 13.11
C ASP A 142 -4.52 15.13 13.70
N TYR A 143 -5.13 14.24 12.92
CA TYR A 143 -6.24 13.41 13.41
C TYR A 143 -5.79 12.50 14.56
N ILE A 144 -4.71 11.76 14.36
CA ILE A 144 -4.15 10.82 15.35
C ILE A 144 -3.80 11.55 16.66
N ASN A 145 -3.14 12.69 16.57
CA ASN A 145 -2.74 13.46 17.76
C ASN A 145 -3.93 13.94 18.59
N LYS A 146 -5.08 14.16 17.95
CA LYS A 146 -6.33 14.59 18.62
C LYS A 146 -7.19 13.41 19.10
N ASN A 147 -7.03 12.23 18.50
CA ASN A 147 -7.92 11.08 18.70
C ASN A 147 -7.15 9.79 19.01
N LYS A 148 -6.23 9.84 19.97
CA LYS A 148 -5.29 8.74 20.27
C LYS A 148 -5.96 7.44 20.72
N ALA A 149 -7.14 7.51 21.32
CA ALA A 149 -7.90 6.34 21.80
C ALA A 149 -8.95 5.86 20.77
N ASP A 150 -8.89 6.35 19.54
CA ASP A 150 -9.83 5.98 18.47
C ASP A 150 -9.20 4.95 17.50
N VAL A 151 -9.88 3.83 17.30
CA VAL A 151 -9.47 2.80 16.31
C VAL A 151 -9.31 3.39 14.91
N LEU A 152 -10.10 4.41 14.55
CA LEU A 152 -9.95 5.11 13.27
C LEU A 152 -8.55 5.73 13.10
N SER A 153 -7.87 6.14 14.17
CA SER A 153 -6.48 6.60 14.13
C SER A 153 -5.53 5.51 13.61
N THR A 154 -5.71 4.27 14.05
CA THR A 154 -4.95 3.13 13.53
C THR A 154 -5.28 2.86 12.06
N LEU A 155 -6.56 2.83 11.71
CA LEU A 155 -6.97 2.58 10.33
C LEU A 155 -6.39 3.62 9.36
N LEU A 156 -6.48 4.90 9.69
CA LEU A 156 -5.90 5.98 8.87
C LEU A 156 -4.40 5.86 8.74
N LEU A 157 -3.70 5.48 9.82
CA LEU A 157 -2.25 5.30 9.80
C LEU A 157 -1.84 4.16 8.85
N ILE A 158 -2.51 3.00 8.94
CA ILE A 158 -2.10 1.82 8.17
C ILE A 158 -2.58 1.83 6.71
N THR A 159 -3.59 2.64 6.36
CA THR A 159 -4.20 2.61 5.03
C THR A 159 -3.97 3.87 4.20
N GLU A 160 -3.93 5.04 4.83
CA GLU A 160 -3.88 6.34 4.13
C GLU A 160 -2.56 7.09 4.34
N TYR A 161 -1.83 6.81 5.43
CA TYR A 161 -0.55 7.45 5.69
C TYR A 161 0.55 6.91 4.76
N HIS A 162 1.26 7.81 4.08
CA HIS A 162 2.34 7.43 3.16
C HIS A 162 3.63 7.11 3.92
N THR A 163 3.74 5.89 4.38
CA THR A 163 4.75 5.41 5.33
C THR A 163 6.19 5.36 4.80
N PRO A 164 6.52 4.95 3.56
CA PRO A 164 7.90 4.62 3.20
C PRO A 164 8.90 5.74 3.29
N GLU A 165 8.46 6.98 3.13
CA GLU A 165 9.33 8.16 3.24
C GLU A 165 9.40 8.67 4.67
N ASN A 166 8.40 8.36 5.48
CA ASN A 166 8.21 8.90 6.83
C ASN A 166 8.02 7.78 7.87
N ASN A 167 8.69 6.63 7.71
CA ASN A 167 8.49 5.50 8.63
C ASN A 167 8.91 5.79 10.08
N GLU A 168 9.89 6.67 10.32
CA GLU A 168 10.21 7.11 11.68
C GLU A 168 9.04 7.89 12.29
N GLU A 169 8.42 8.79 11.53
CA GLU A 169 7.24 9.51 11.97
C GLU A 169 6.03 8.59 12.11
N ALA A 170 5.84 7.66 11.18
CA ALA A 170 4.79 6.65 11.28
C ALA A 170 4.95 5.78 12.54
N SER A 171 6.17 5.41 12.90
CA SER A 171 6.44 4.68 14.16
C SER A 171 6.09 5.51 15.39
N LYS A 172 6.41 6.81 15.39
CA LYS A 172 6.03 7.72 16.48
C LYS A 172 4.50 7.86 16.59
N LEU A 173 3.83 7.99 15.45
CA LEU A 173 2.36 8.07 15.41
C LEU A 173 1.72 6.77 15.93
N LEU A 174 2.22 5.60 15.50
CA LEU A 174 1.74 4.31 16.02
C LEU A 174 1.89 4.21 17.53
N LEU A 175 3.05 4.60 18.06
CA LEU A 175 3.29 4.61 19.50
C LEU A 175 2.43 5.63 20.26
N ALA A 176 2.01 6.71 19.60
CA ALA A 176 1.13 7.72 20.19
C ALA A 176 -0.33 7.28 20.29
N ILE A 177 -0.77 6.32 19.47
CA ILE A 177 -2.10 5.72 19.54
C ILE A 177 -2.18 4.84 20.81
N ALA A 178 -3.28 4.93 21.54
CA ALA A 178 -3.48 4.14 22.76
C ALA A 178 -3.57 2.63 22.45
N PRO A 179 -3.05 1.75 23.31
CA PRO A 179 -3.03 0.30 23.06
C PRO A 179 -4.42 -0.30 22.72
N GLU A 180 -5.47 0.17 23.38
CA GLU A 180 -6.85 -0.26 23.16
C GLU A 180 -7.41 0.13 21.78
N ALA A 181 -6.80 1.13 21.13
CA ALA A 181 -7.16 1.58 19.78
C ALA A 181 -6.29 0.93 18.69
N ARG A 182 -5.43 -0.01 19.05
CA ARG A 182 -4.52 -0.74 18.16
C ARG A 182 -4.90 -2.22 18.09
N PRO A 183 -5.91 -2.64 17.29
CA PRO A 183 -6.22 -4.05 17.09
C PRO A 183 -4.96 -4.81 16.62
N GLN A 184 -4.54 -5.82 17.42
CA GLN A 184 -3.25 -6.50 17.22
C GLN A 184 -3.10 -7.07 15.81
N ASP A 185 -4.14 -7.73 15.33
CA ASP A 185 -4.12 -8.37 14.01
C ASP A 185 -3.91 -7.37 12.85
N LEU A 186 -4.32 -6.10 13.03
CA LEU A 186 -4.16 -5.06 12.02
C LEU A 186 -2.76 -4.42 12.05
N ILE A 187 -2.18 -4.27 13.24
CA ILE A 187 -0.89 -3.57 13.36
C ILE A 187 0.30 -4.49 13.17
N GLU A 188 0.19 -5.81 13.38
CA GLU A 188 1.31 -6.74 13.27
C GLU A 188 2.00 -6.69 11.90
N SER A 189 1.22 -6.72 10.83
CA SER A 189 1.75 -6.58 9.46
C SER A 189 2.34 -5.20 9.20
N TYR A 190 1.76 -4.16 9.80
CA TYR A 190 2.26 -2.79 9.66
C TYR A 190 3.55 -2.56 10.43
N GLU A 191 3.66 -3.09 11.65
CA GLU A 191 4.90 -3.08 12.43
C GLU A 191 6.02 -3.83 11.70
N ALA A 192 5.72 -5.00 11.13
CA ALA A 192 6.68 -5.73 10.32
C ALA A 192 7.13 -4.92 9.09
N LEU A 193 6.22 -4.18 8.45
CA LEU A 193 6.55 -3.27 7.35
C LEU A 193 7.45 -2.12 7.80
N LEU A 194 7.17 -1.51 8.95
CA LEU A 194 7.99 -0.44 9.52
C LEU A 194 9.39 -0.95 9.86
N ASP A 195 9.50 -2.08 10.51
CA ASP A 195 10.77 -2.72 10.87
C ASP A 195 11.57 -3.12 9.64
N HIS A 196 10.92 -3.69 8.64
CA HIS A 196 11.54 -4.06 7.37
C HIS A 196 12.08 -2.83 6.64
N SER A 197 11.27 -1.77 6.55
CA SER A 197 11.68 -0.50 5.94
C SER A 197 12.83 0.16 6.71
N TYR A 198 12.80 0.11 8.03
CA TYR A 198 13.88 0.63 8.88
C TYR A 198 15.18 -0.14 8.67
N ASN A 199 15.15 -1.47 8.71
CA ASN A 199 16.33 -2.32 8.54
C ASN A 199 16.94 -2.17 7.14
N ILE A 200 16.13 -2.00 6.11
CA ILE A 200 16.60 -1.69 4.76
C ILE A 200 17.25 -0.30 4.70
N LYS A 201 16.76 0.69 5.43
CA LYS A 201 17.37 2.03 5.51
C LYS A 201 18.75 2.01 6.14
N ALA A 202 18.96 1.20 7.15
CA ALA A 202 20.06 1.42 8.07
C ALA A 202 21.43 0.92 7.57
N SER A 203 21.53 -0.10 6.70
CA SER A 203 22.84 -0.63 6.32
C SER A 203 22.89 -1.68 5.21
N GLU A 204 21.79 -2.14 4.66
CA GLU A 204 21.88 -3.18 3.63
C GLU A 204 22.42 -2.63 2.32
N LYS A 205 23.49 -3.29 1.84
CA LYS A 205 23.98 -3.06 0.50
C LYS A 205 22.98 -3.57 -0.51
N LEU A 206 22.72 -2.79 -1.55
CA LEU A 206 21.93 -3.25 -2.67
C LEU A 206 22.53 -4.54 -3.24
N SER A 207 21.70 -5.55 -3.30
CA SER A 207 22.02 -6.79 -4.01
C SER A 207 21.79 -6.63 -5.51
N MET A 208 22.31 -7.59 -6.29
CA MET A 208 22.07 -7.66 -7.71
C MET A 208 20.57 -7.83 -8.01
N ILE A 209 20.09 -7.16 -9.06
CA ILE A 209 18.69 -7.23 -9.50
C ILE A 209 18.65 -7.81 -10.90
N SER A 210 17.98 -8.95 -11.06
CA SER A 210 17.75 -9.57 -12.37
C SER A 210 16.56 -8.90 -13.06
N HIS A 211 16.72 -8.58 -14.34
CA HIS A 211 15.69 -7.93 -15.14
C HIS A 211 15.83 -8.33 -16.61
N TYR A 212 14.76 -8.18 -17.37
CA TYR A 212 14.80 -8.33 -18.83
C TYR A 212 15.05 -6.98 -19.50
N SER A 213 15.90 -6.96 -20.51
CA SER A 213 16.08 -5.82 -21.40
C SER A 213 14.94 -5.73 -22.41
N SER A 214 14.82 -4.61 -23.12
CA SER A 214 13.83 -4.43 -24.19
C SER A 214 13.97 -5.41 -25.36
N THR A 215 15.11 -6.10 -25.44
CA THR A 215 15.39 -7.17 -26.43
C THR A 215 15.21 -8.57 -25.85
N ASP A 216 14.42 -8.72 -24.79
CA ASP A 216 14.12 -9.99 -24.10
C ASP A 216 15.36 -10.75 -23.58
N SER A 217 16.47 -10.07 -23.37
CA SER A 217 17.66 -10.67 -22.78
C SER A 217 17.64 -10.49 -21.26
N LEU A 218 17.80 -11.58 -20.53
CA LEU A 218 17.98 -11.54 -19.07
C LEU A 218 19.33 -10.86 -18.77
N LYS A 219 19.29 -9.85 -17.95
CA LYS A 219 20.44 -9.06 -17.49
C LYS A 219 20.45 -9.03 -15.97
N THR A 220 21.63 -8.81 -15.42
CA THR A 220 21.83 -8.55 -14.01
C THR A 220 22.34 -7.13 -13.85
N PHE A 221 21.65 -6.36 -13.02
CA PHE A 221 22.09 -5.04 -12.62
C PHE A 221 22.98 -5.14 -11.39
N ILE A 222 24.18 -4.55 -11.47
CA ILE A 222 25.18 -4.55 -10.39
C ILE A 222 25.33 -3.09 -9.89
N PRO A 223 24.89 -2.77 -8.68
CA PRO A 223 24.83 -1.38 -8.18
C PRO A 223 26.17 -0.67 -8.06
N HIS A 224 27.27 -1.40 -7.87
CA HIS A 224 28.59 -0.85 -7.56
C HIS A 224 29.54 -0.69 -8.76
N GLU A 225 29.02 -0.71 -9.99
CA GLU A 225 29.84 -0.47 -11.21
C GLU A 225 30.19 1.01 -11.40
N SER A 226 29.56 1.92 -10.67
CA SER A 226 29.77 3.38 -10.77
C SER A 226 29.94 4.01 -9.40
N SER A 227 30.46 5.24 -9.34
CA SER A 227 30.61 5.97 -8.06
C SER A 227 29.29 6.13 -7.34
N TYR A 228 28.22 6.41 -8.12
CA TYR A 228 26.84 6.45 -7.63
C TYR A 228 25.92 5.79 -8.65
N THR A 229 24.85 5.23 -8.13
CA THR A 229 23.80 4.59 -8.93
C THR A 229 22.45 5.14 -8.52
N ILE A 230 21.61 5.51 -9.48
CA ILE A 230 20.19 5.79 -9.27
C ILE A 230 19.40 4.65 -9.89
N ILE A 231 18.58 3.99 -9.09
CA ILE A 231 17.58 3.03 -9.56
C ILE A 231 16.22 3.71 -9.42
N ALA A 232 15.51 3.87 -10.54
CA ALA A 232 14.13 4.30 -10.56
C ALA A 232 13.23 3.07 -10.71
N PHE A 233 12.21 2.96 -9.89
CA PHE A 233 11.15 1.96 -10.01
C PHE A 233 9.88 2.67 -10.46
N SER A 234 9.29 2.19 -11.54
CA SER A 234 8.15 2.84 -12.18
C SER A 234 7.18 1.81 -12.77
N ASN A 235 5.98 2.25 -13.07
CA ASN A 235 4.99 1.51 -13.85
C ASN A 235 4.36 2.43 -14.92
N LYS A 236 3.43 1.91 -15.71
CA LYS A 236 2.76 2.67 -16.78
C LYS A 236 2.15 3.99 -16.27
N ASP A 237 1.56 3.98 -15.08
CA ASP A 237 0.81 5.12 -14.55
C ASP A 237 1.76 6.25 -14.10
N THR A 238 2.92 5.90 -13.59
CA THR A 238 3.94 6.87 -13.16
C THR A 238 4.85 7.37 -14.28
N ARG A 239 4.88 6.68 -15.43
CA ARG A 239 5.65 7.11 -16.63
C ARG A 239 4.92 8.11 -17.50
N ASN A 240 3.62 8.16 -17.45
CA ASN A 240 2.82 8.98 -18.37
C ASN A 240 3.01 10.49 -18.21
N GLY A 241 3.61 10.96 -17.12
CA GLY A 241 3.84 12.39 -16.85
C GLY A 241 5.01 13.05 -17.56
N GLY A 242 5.92 12.29 -18.15
CA GLY A 242 7.16 12.86 -18.77
C GLY A 242 8.19 13.38 -17.75
N GLU A 243 7.79 13.78 -16.58
CA GLU A 243 8.65 14.37 -15.53
C GLU A 243 9.79 13.42 -15.10
N LEU A 244 9.50 12.14 -14.92
CA LEU A 244 10.51 11.13 -14.62
C LEU A 244 11.60 11.08 -15.70
N ALA A 245 11.17 11.00 -16.97
CA ALA A 245 12.09 10.90 -18.09
C ALA A 245 12.94 12.18 -18.24
N ASP A 246 12.37 13.34 -18.03
CA ASP A 246 13.07 14.62 -18.11
C ASP A 246 14.08 14.79 -16.98
N SER A 247 13.73 14.45 -15.77
CA SER A 247 14.63 14.49 -14.61
C SER A 247 15.81 13.52 -14.79
N LEU A 248 15.57 12.30 -15.28
CA LEU A 248 16.64 11.34 -15.58
C LEU A 248 17.53 11.78 -16.75
N ARG A 249 16.96 12.43 -17.79
CA ARG A 249 17.75 13.03 -18.89
C ARG A 249 18.67 14.12 -18.38
N MET A 250 18.17 15.03 -17.54
CA MET A 250 18.99 16.10 -16.97
C MET A 250 20.15 15.53 -16.16
N LEU A 251 19.91 14.57 -15.30
CA LEU A 251 20.97 13.91 -14.54
C LEU A 251 22.01 13.26 -15.44
N ARG A 252 21.60 12.54 -16.47
CA ARG A 252 22.50 11.89 -17.44
C ARG A 252 23.30 12.87 -18.28
N LYS A 253 22.75 14.05 -18.57
CA LYS A 253 23.47 15.11 -19.28
C LYS A 253 24.65 15.65 -18.47
N TYR A 254 24.51 15.75 -17.16
CA TYR A 254 25.56 16.29 -16.30
C TYR A 254 26.56 15.23 -15.80
N TYR A 255 26.12 13.98 -15.67
CA TYR A 255 26.91 12.90 -15.10
C TYR A 255 26.83 11.65 -15.97
N HIS A 256 27.95 11.30 -16.60
CA HIS A 256 28.07 10.14 -17.49
C HIS A 256 29.27 9.27 -17.12
N GLY A 257 29.32 8.09 -17.73
CA GLY A 257 30.40 7.13 -17.54
C GLY A 257 30.37 6.50 -16.13
N LYS A 258 31.56 6.30 -15.57
CA LYS A 258 31.74 5.63 -14.26
C LYS A 258 31.30 6.46 -13.06
N ARG A 259 30.90 7.71 -13.24
CA ARG A 259 30.48 8.58 -12.13
C ARG A 259 29.05 8.34 -11.70
N LEU A 260 28.14 8.21 -12.65
CA LEU A 260 26.71 7.99 -12.38
C LEU A 260 26.14 6.94 -13.33
N GLN A 261 25.60 5.91 -12.76
CA GLN A 261 24.75 4.92 -13.45
C GLN A 261 23.29 5.22 -13.14
N VAL A 262 22.44 5.13 -14.15
CA VAL A 262 20.98 5.23 -13.99
C VAL A 262 20.34 4.02 -14.62
N ILE A 263 19.39 3.42 -13.93
CA ILE A 263 18.53 2.37 -14.48
C ILE A 263 17.07 2.64 -14.05
N ASP A 264 16.16 2.51 -15.01
CA ASP A 264 14.72 2.50 -14.77
C ASP A 264 14.21 1.04 -14.81
N MET A 265 13.72 0.56 -13.69
CA MET A 265 13.16 -0.78 -13.49
C MET A 265 11.64 -0.71 -13.55
N SER A 266 11.08 -1.29 -14.60
CA SER A 266 9.62 -1.42 -14.70
C SER A 266 9.10 -2.50 -13.77
N LEU A 267 8.08 -2.14 -13.02
CA LEU A 267 7.25 -3.04 -12.22
C LEU A 267 5.84 -3.21 -12.84
N ASP A 268 5.73 -3.06 -14.16
CA ASP A 268 4.50 -3.41 -14.89
C ASP A 268 4.27 -4.92 -14.85
N GLU A 269 3.04 -5.35 -14.66
CA GLU A 269 2.68 -6.78 -14.72
C GLU A 269 2.79 -7.35 -16.15
N ASP A 270 2.54 -6.49 -17.17
CA ASP A 270 2.57 -6.85 -18.59
C ASP A 270 3.78 -6.24 -19.31
N THR A 271 4.62 -7.11 -19.86
CA THR A 271 5.80 -6.69 -20.64
C THR A 271 5.47 -5.93 -21.91
N ALA A 272 4.29 -6.17 -22.51
CA ALA A 272 3.89 -5.48 -23.74
C ALA A 272 3.63 -3.99 -23.48
N ILE A 273 3.06 -3.66 -22.31
CA ILE A 273 2.85 -2.29 -21.85
C ILE A 273 4.21 -1.60 -21.69
N TRP A 274 5.13 -2.25 -20.98
CA TRP A 274 6.49 -1.72 -20.78
C TRP A 274 7.24 -1.52 -22.10
N LYS A 275 7.25 -2.51 -22.99
CA LYS A 275 7.93 -2.41 -24.30
C LYS A 275 7.39 -1.26 -25.14
N LYS A 276 6.08 -0.99 -25.06
CA LYS A 276 5.46 0.15 -25.74
C LYS A 276 5.97 1.48 -25.16
N SER A 277 6.09 1.59 -23.84
CA SER A 277 6.61 2.81 -23.20
C SER A 277 8.09 3.03 -23.53
N VAL A 278 8.92 1.99 -23.48
CA VAL A 278 10.35 2.07 -23.85
C VAL A 278 10.56 2.64 -25.25
N LYS A 279 9.72 2.26 -26.22
CA LYS A 279 9.81 2.80 -27.58
C LYS A 279 9.50 4.30 -27.66
N ASN A 280 8.64 4.78 -26.78
CA ASN A 280 8.20 6.18 -26.78
C ASN A 280 9.15 7.09 -26.00
N ASP A 281 9.85 6.56 -25.00
CA ASP A 281 10.62 7.37 -24.04
C ASP A 281 11.93 7.95 -24.58
N SER A 282 12.46 7.46 -25.71
CA SER A 282 13.76 7.86 -26.24
C SER A 282 14.86 7.89 -25.16
N ALA A 283 14.82 6.95 -24.21
CA ALA A 283 15.69 6.92 -23.05
C ALA A 283 17.14 6.61 -23.43
N THR A 284 18.09 7.36 -22.86
CA THR A 284 19.53 7.15 -23.03
C THR A 284 20.18 6.37 -21.89
N TRP A 285 19.39 5.93 -20.91
CA TRP A 285 19.82 5.12 -19.78
C TRP A 285 19.31 3.68 -19.91
N ARG A 286 19.81 2.80 -19.01
CA ARG A 286 19.36 1.41 -18.97
C ARG A 286 17.89 1.35 -18.53
N GLN A 287 17.10 0.55 -19.23
CA GLN A 287 15.74 0.22 -18.87
C GLN A 287 15.61 -1.28 -18.72
N GLY A 288 14.92 -1.71 -17.70
CA GLY A 288 14.70 -3.11 -17.36
C GLY A 288 13.27 -3.39 -16.97
N TRP A 289 12.81 -4.61 -17.16
CA TRP A 289 11.55 -5.12 -16.66
C TRP A 289 11.80 -6.26 -15.68
N VAL A 290 11.18 -6.16 -14.50
CA VAL A 290 11.32 -7.16 -13.44
C VAL A 290 10.15 -8.15 -13.51
N VAL A 291 10.47 -9.44 -13.67
CA VAL A 291 9.47 -10.52 -13.66
C VAL A 291 8.84 -10.61 -12.28
N GLY A 292 7.52 -10.68 -12.24
CA GLY A 292 6.76 -10.70 -11.00
C GLY A 292 6.46 -9.33 -10.42
N ALA A 293 6.94 -8.26 -11.08
CA ALA A 293 6.67 -6.87 -10.68
C ALA A 293 6.94 -6.65 -9.18
N VAL A 294 5.96 -6.09 -8.45
CA VAL A 294 6.07 -5.84 -7.00
C VAL A 294 6.19 -7.11 -6.16
N SER A 295 5.67 -8.24 -6.64
CA SER A 295 5.73 -9.54 -5.95
C SER A 295 7.05 -10.30 -6.20
N ALA A 296 7.98 -9.74 -6.99
CA ALA A 296 9.29 -10.34 -7.15
C ALA A 296 10.07 -10.28 -5.83
N HIS A 297 10.61 -11.40 -5.37
CA HIS A 297 11.33 -11.48 -4.10
C HIS A 297 12.45 -10.43 -3.94
N SER A 298 13.14 -10.09 -5.05
CA SER A 298 14.16 -9.03 -5.05
C SER A 298 13.57 -7.64 -4.81
N ILE A 299 12.32 -7.42 -5.17
CA ILE A 299 11.60 -6.13 -5.02
C ILE A 299 10.93 -6.06 -3.64
N GLU A 300 10.31 -7.15 -3.18
CA GLU A 300 9.75 -7.25 -1.82
C GLU A 300 10.81 -6.92 -0.76
N ARG A 301 12.00 -7.50 -0.89
CA ARG A 301 13.14 -7.21 0.00
C ARG A 301 13.57 -5.74 -0.02
N LEU A 302 13.31 -5.01 -1.09
CA LEU A 302 13.60 -3.58 -1.16
C LEU A 302 12.54 -2.73 -0.47
N GLY A 303 11.39 -3.29 -0.09
CA GLY A 303 10.33 -2.57 0.61
C GLY A 303 9.78 -1.39 -0.21
N ILE A 304 9.56 -1.60 -1.52
CA ILE A 304 9.00 -0.60 -2.42
C ILE A 304 7.48 -0.68 -2.33
N SER A 305 6.85 0.29 -1.71
CA SER A 305 5.42 0.31 -1.43
C SER A 305 4.64 1.27 -2.31
N ARG A 306 5.31 2.15 -3.04
CA ARG A 306 4.70 3.09 -3.99
C ARG A 306 5.58 3.31 -5.21
N MET A 307 5.03 3.90 -6.25
CA MET A 307 5.75 4.31 -7.45
C MET A 307 5.35 5.74 -7.83
N PRO A 308 6.27 6.55 -8.39
CA PRO A 308 7.67 6.20 -8.61
C PRO A 308 8.45 6.08 -7.30
N PHE A 309 9.49 5.25 -7.29
CA PHE A 309 10.39 5.12 -6.14
C PHE A 309 11.84 5.13 -6.59
N TYR A 310 12.69 5.80 -5.84
CA TYR A 310 14.11 5.98 -6.19
C TYR A 310 15.00 5.47 -5.09
N ILE A 311 16.04 4.73 -5.47
CA ILE A 311 17.13 4.36 -4.58
C ILE A 311 18.41 4.93 -5.15
N VAL A 312 19.17 5.65 -4.32
CA VAL A 312 20.55 6.06 -4.64
C VAL A 312 21.50 5.22 -3.83
N ALA A 313 22.47 4.59 -4.50
CA ALA A 313 23.54 3.84 -3.86
C ALA A 313 24.91 4.38 -4.23
N ASP A 314 25.88 4.24 -3.33
CA ASP A 314 27.30 4.52 -3.59
C ASP A 314 28.02 3.31 -4.24
N SER A 315 29.31 3.46 -4.53
CA SER A 315 30.14 2.42 -5.14
C SER A 315 30.34 1.17 -4.27
N THR A 316 29.92 1.19 -3.01
CA THR A 316 29.92 0.02 -2.13
C THR A 316 28.58 -0.71 -2.11
N GLY A 317 27.57 -0.16 -2.82
CA GLY A 317 26.19 -0.61 -2.77
C GLY A 317 25.40 -0.10 -1.58
N LYS A 318 25.98 0.75 -0.71
CA LYS A 318 25.28 1.34 0.41
C LYS A 318 24.24 2.33 -0.08
N GLN A 319 23.01 2.16 0.40
CA GLN A 319 21.92 3.06 0.08
C GLN A 319 22.08 4.39 0.82
N ILE A 320 22.11 5.49 0.09
CA ILE A 320 22.25 6.85 0.64
C ILE A 320 21.00 7.70 0.49
N TYR A 321 20.05 7.26 -0.32
CA TYR A 321 18.71 7.83 -0.45
C TYR A 321 17.71 6.75 -0.82
N ARG A 322 16.50 6.89 -0.31
CA ARG A 322 15.31 6.09 -0.67
C ARG A 322 14.09 7.01 -0.60
N GLY A 323 13.23 7.00 -1.61
CA GLY A 323 12.01 7.79 -1.59
C GLY A 323 11.39 8.02 -2.96
N GLY A 324 10.27 8.73 -3.02
CA GLY A 324 9.51 8.99 -4.25
C GLY A 324 9.90 10.28 -4.99
N GLU A 325 10.86 11.07 -4.47
CA GLU A 325 11.20 12.37 -5.02
C GLU A 325 12.52 12.33 -5.80
N ILE A 326 12.43 12.46 -7.13
CA ILE A 326 13.62 12.43 -8.01
C ILE A 326 14.54 13.63 -7.75
N GLU A 327 14.02 14.78 -7.37
CA GLU A 327 14.77 15.99 -7.06
C GLU A 327 15.68 15.77 -5.83
N LYS A 328 15.19 15.10 -4.80
CA LYS A 328 15.98 14.74 -3.62
C LYS A 328 17.08 13.73 -3.97
N ALA A 329 16.73 12.71 -4.77
CA ALA A 329 17.71 11.75 -5.27
C ALA A 329 18.83 12.44 -6.08
N ALA A 330 18.45 13.36 -6.96
CA ALA A 330 19.37 14.15 -7.77
C ALA A 330 20.26 15.07 -6.94
N SER A 331 19.67 15.78 -5.97
CA SER A 331 20.42 16.67 -5.05
C SER A 331 21.45 15.90 -4.26
N MET A 332 21.09 14.74 -3.70
CA MET A 332 22.02 13.88 -2.97
C MET A 332 23.23 13.45 -3.81
N VAL A 333 23.01 13.05 -5.07
CA VAL A 333 24.11 12.70 -6.00
C VAL A 333 24.97 13.92 -6.33
N ASN A 334 24.35 15.07 -6.61
CA ASN A 334 25.04 16.30 -6.92
C ASN A 334 25.98 16.75 -5.79
N GLU A 335 25.49 16.73 -4.56
CA GLU A 335 26.27 17.13 -3.38
C GLU A 335 27.48 16.22 -3.19
N ARG A 336 27.28 14.91 -3.31
CA ARG A 336 28.35 13.93 -3.15
C ARG A 336 29.40 14.02 -4.26
N LEU A 337 28.99 14.19 -5.51
CA LEU A 337 29.90 14.33 -6.64
C LEU A 337 30.69 15.64 -6.63
N LYS A 338 30.09 16.73 -6.09
CA LYS A 338 30.79 18.02 -5.88
C LYS A 338 31.80 17.94 -4.73
N ALA A 339 31.46 17.24 -3.66
CA ALA A 339 32.40 17.04 -2.53
C ALA A 339 33.64 16.28 -2.97
N HIS A 340 33.50 15.24 -3.79
CA HIS A 340 34.64 14.49 -4.35
C HIS A 340 35.53 15.33 -5.29
N LYS A 341 34.98 16.35 -5.96
CA LYS A 341 35.77 17.27 -6.82
C LYS A 341 36.66 18.24 -6.03
N LYS A 342 36.35 18.49 -4.76
CA LYS A 342 37.13 19.38 -3.88
C LYS A 342 38.27 18.66 -3.14
N GLN A 343 38.32 17.34 -3.22
CA GLN A 343 39.33 16.50 -2.54
C GLN A 343 40.42 15.98 -3.50
N LEU A 344 40.28 16.25 -4.80
CA LEU A 344 41.28 16.01 -5.85
C LEU A 344 41.93 17.34 -6.31
#